data_6cd70bf1eb42f7a84131a73ab8e3bf51
#
_entry.id   6cd70bf1eb42f7a84131a73ab8e3bf51
#
_cell.length_a   1.000
_cell.length_b   1.000
_cell.length_c   1.000
_cell.angle_alpha   90.00
_cell.angle_beta   90.00
_cell.angle_gamma   90.00
#
_symmetry.space_group_name_H-M   'P 1'
#
loop_
_entity.id
_entity.type
_entity.pdbx_description
1 polymer ?
#
loop_
_entity_poly.entity_id
_entity_poly.type
_entity_poly.pdbx_seq_one_letter_code
_entity_poly.pdbx_strand_id
1 'polypeptide(L)'
;MSAKERIIEESTNLFVQYGVKSVRMDDIASRLGISKRTIYELFGDRESLIIACVRHFHNRQLAIHESRLADARNVIEEFVLLLDDWESMVAANLNFMNDLERFYPAIYNRIKDERNREGRDRLKRKLREGIEEGLFFRGINLDFAAAALIASISTIFTMPSAYDSVHVPMSDAFKYITMCFFRGIATDKGIRLIDSVFRERFAMTMTASSEAGKPSAPDRSGR
;
A
#
# COMPACT_ATOMS: atom_id res chain seq x y z
N MET A 1 0.96 9.74 26.22
CA MET A 1 0.47 10.36 24.99
C MET A 1 0.23 11.85 25.23
N SER A 2 0.89 12.70 24.48
CA SER A 2 0.74 14.17 24.58
C SER A 2 -0.63 14.64 24.03
N ALA A 3 -1.05 15.86 24.38
CA ALA A 3 -2.28 16.45 23.82
C ALA A 3 -2.22 16.51 22.27
N LYS A 4 -1.05 16.80 21.70
CA LYS A 4 -0.84 16.86 20.26
C LYS A 4 -1.01 15.50 19.59
N GLU A 5 -0.45 14.44 20.16
CA GLU A 5 -0.61 13.05 19.67
C GLU A 5 -2.07 12.60 19.72
N ARG A 6 -2.77 12.90 20.81
CA ARG A 6 -4.19 12.55 20.96
C ARG A 6 -5.05 13.25 19.90
N ILE A 7 -4.76 14.51 19.58
CA ILE A 7 -5.48 15.24 18.51
C ILE A 7 -5.19 14.60 17.16
N ILE A 8 -3.93 14.28 16.86
CA ILE A 8 -3.55 13.64 15.59
C ILE A 8 -4.28 12.30 15.44
N GLU A 9 -4.26 11.44 16.46
CA GLU A 9 -4.86 10.12 16.42
C GLU A 9 -6.37 10.19 16.16
N GLU A 10 -7.11 10.98 16.96
CA GLU A 10 -8.56 11.11 16.80
C GLU A 10 -8.95 11.78 15.49
N SER A 11 -8.21 12.83 15.07
CA SER A 11 -8.44 13.46 13.78
C SER A 11 -8.19 12.50 12.63
N THR A 12 -7.14 11.67 12.72
CA THR A 12 -6.85 10.64 11.72
C THR A 12 -7.99 9.64 11.60
N ASN A 13 -8.52 9.15 12.74
CA ASN A 13 -9.64 8.22 12.76
C ASN A 13 -10.90 8.84 12.12
N LEU A 14 -11.20 10.09 12.44
CA LEU A 14 -12.33 10.82 11.84
C LEU A 14 -12.13 11.01 10.31
N PHE A 15 -10.95 11.41 9.87
CA PHE A 15 -10.66 11.60 8.44
C PHE A 15 -10.73 10.28 7.65
N VAL A 16 -10.24 9.19 8.20
CA VAL A 16 -10.34 7.87 7.57
C VAL A 16 -11.81 7.40 7.48
N GLN A 17 -12.57 7.64 8.52
CA GLN A 17 -13.96 7.16 8.61
C GLN A 17 -14.93 8.01 7.76
N TYR A 18 -14.81 9.35 7.81
CA TYR A 18 -15.82 10.26 7.25
C TYR A 18 -15.30 11.10 6.07
N GLY A 19 -14.02 10.97 5.72
CA GLY A 19 -13.35 11.78 4.71
C GLY A 19 -12.87 13.14 5.24
N VAL A 20 -11.80 13.64 4.63
CA VAL A 20 -11.16 14.89 5.09
C VAL A 20 -12.08 16.09 4.91
N LYS A 21 -12.86 16.14 3.82
CA LYS A 21 -13.76 17.27 3.53
C LYS A 21 -14.91 17.37 4.52
N SER A 22 -15.46 16.26 4.95
CA SER A 22 -16.68 16.19 5.76
C SER A 22 -16.42 16.55 7.23
N VAL A 23 -15.23 16.31 7.76
CA VAL A 23 -14.87 16.55 9.16
C VAL A 23 -14.44 17.99 9.37
N ARG A 24 -15.12 18.71 10.24
CA ARG A 24 -14.79 20.11 10.60
C ARG A 24 -13.93 20.17 11.86
N MET A 25 -13.22 21.30 12.06
CA MET A 25 -12.42 21.52 13.28
C MET A 25 -13.28 21.48 14.55
N ASP A 26 -14.55 21.86 14.44
CA ASP A 26 -15.51 21.81 15.55
C ASP A 26 -15.88 20.37 15.92
N ASP A 27 -15.96 19.48 14.93
CA ASP A 27 -16.24 18.04 15.15
C ASP A 27 -15.08 17.39 15.93
N ILE A 28 -13.85 17.73 15.54
CA ILE A 28 -12.64 17.24 16.22
C ILE A 28 -12.58 17.79 17.66
N ALA A 29 -12.82 19.08 17.84
CA ALA A 29 -12.82 19.73 19.15
C ALA A 29 -13.87 19.12 20.09
N SER A 30 -15.11 18.93 19.59
CA SER A 30 -16.21 18.31 20.31
C SER A 30 -15.89 16.86 20.72
N ARG A 31 -15.35 16.09 19.77
CA ARG A 31 -14.97 14.68 20.00
C ARG A 31 -13.93 14.51 21.09
N LEU A 32 -12.98 15.46 21.18
CA LEU A 32 -11.89 15.45 22.14
C LEU A 32 -12.22 16.15 23.47
N GLY A 33 -13.34 16.89 23.54
CA GLY A 33 -13.69 17.68 24.71
C GLY A 33 -12.75 18.89 24.93
N ILE A 34 -12.21 19.46 23.85
CA ILE A 34 -11.29 20.62 23.89
C ILE A 34 -11.84 21.79 23.06
N SER A 35 -11.25 22.96 23.23
CA SER A 35 -11.62 24.10 22.40
C SER A 35 -10.99 24.02 20.99
N LYS A 36 -11.69 24.52 19.97
CA LYS A 36 -11.16 24.70 18.62
C LYS A 36 -9.89 25.56 18.63
N ARG A 37 -9.81 26.54 19.52
CA ARG A 37 -8.66 27.41 19.73
C ARG A 37 -7.43 26.58 20.12
N THR A 38 -7.57 25.60 20.99
CA THR A 38 -6.48 24.69 21.40
C THR A 38 -5.88 23.94 20.22
N ILE A 39 -6.73 23.50 19.27
CA ILE A 39 -6.24 22.80 18.06
C ILE A 39 -5.42 23.78 17.20
N TYR A 40 -5.92 25.01 16.99
CA TYR A 40 -5.18 26.01 16.21
C TYR A 40 -3.89 26.47 16.90
N GLU A 41 -3.86 26.56 18.22
CA GLU A 41 -2.62 26.87 18.97
C GLU A 41 -1.53 25.81 18.79
N LEU A 42 -1.92 24.52 18.63
CA LEU A 42 -0.98 23.42 18.47
C LEU A 42 -0.54 23.16 17.02
N PHE A 43 -1.38 23.47 16.05
CA PHE A 43 -1.14 23.13 14.64
C PHE A 43 -1.04 24.34 13.71
N GLY A 44 -1.46 25.53 14.16
CA GLY A 44 -1.52 26.74 13.34
C GLY A 44 -2.74 26.80 12.45
N ASP A 45 -2.86 25.86 11.54
CA ASP A 45 -3.95 25.76 10.58
C ASP A 45 -4.45 24.33 10.36
N ARG A 46 -5.54 24.23 9.60
CA ARG A 46 -6.14 22.93 9.26
C ARG A 46 -5.24 22.06 8.38
N GLU A 47 -4.51 22.67 7.44
CA GLU A 47 -3.65 21.93 6.52
C GLU A 47 -2.49 21.27 7.26
N SER A 48 -1.90 21.97 8.21
CA SER A 48 -0.86 21.44 9.10
C SER A 48 -1.37 20.24 9.92
N LEU A 49 -2.60 20.28 10.42
CA LEU A 49 -3.23 19.14 11.08
C LEU A 49 -3.42 17.97 10.10
N ILE A 50 -3.93 18.22 8.90
CA ILE A 50 -4.10 17.19 7.86
C ILE A 50 -2.76 16.53 7.55
N ILE A 51 -1.70 17.31 7.34
CA ILE A 51 -0.34 16.77 7.07
C ILE A 51 0.13 15.88 8.23
N ALA A 52 -0.07 16.31 9.48
CA ALA A 52 0.28 15.52 10.65
C ALA A 52 -0.51 14.20 10.70
N CYS A 53 -1.81 14.24 10.39
CA CYS A 53 -2.67 13.06 10.34
C CYS A 53 -2.25 12.08 9.24
N VAL A 54 -1.92 12.56 8.04
CA VAL A 54 -1.46 11.68 6.95
C VAL A 54 -0.14 10.99 7.29
N ARG A 55 0.80 11.73 7.88
CA ARG A 55 2.07 11.15 8.34
C ARG A 55 1.85 10.13 9.46
N HIS A 56 0.99 10.43 10.42
CA HIS A 56 0.64 9.49 11.48
C HIS A 56 0.02 8.21 10.92
N PHE A 57 -0.95 8.34 10.02
CA PHE A 57 -1.58 7.20 9.36
C PHE A 57 -0.55 6.35 8.61
N HIS A 58 0.33 6.99 7.83
CA HIS A 58 1.38 6.29 7.09
C HIS A 58 2.35 5.55 8.02
N ASN A 59 2.84 6.20 9.07
CA ASN A 59 3.76 5.59 10.04
C ASN A 59 3.11 4.40 10.75
N ARG A 60 1.82 4.49 11.09
CA ARG A 60 1.06 3.39 11.67
C ARG A 60 0.97 2.20 10.72
N GLN A 61 0.70 2.44 9.44
CA GLN A 61 0.69 1.37 8.43
C GLN A 61 2.07 0.73 8.27
N LEU A 62 3.13 1.54 8.25
CA LEU A 62 4.51 1.03 8.19
C LEU A 62 4.83 0.14 9.39
N ALA A 63 4.47 0.55 10.61
CA ALA A 63 4.73 -0.24 11.82
C ALA A 63 3.98 -1.58 11.80
N ILE A 64 2.74 -1.61 11.28
CA ILE A 64 1.99 -2.86 11.08
C ILE A 64 2.74 -3.77 10.09
N HIS A 65 3.22 -3.23 8.97
CA HIS A 65 3.98 -3.99 8.00
C HIS A 65 5.29 -4.52 8.58
N GLU A 66 6.07 -3.67 9.25
CA GLU A 66 7.34 -4.08 9.87
C GLU A 66 7.14 -5.21 10.88
N SER A 67 6.08 -5.17 11.68
CA SER A 67 5.77 -6.26 12.62
C SER A 67 5.49 -7.60 11.94
N ARG A 68 4.86 -7.59 10.76
CA ARG A 68 4.57 -8.79 9.97
C ARG A 68 5.79 -9.33 9.22
N LEU A 69 6.71 -8.42 8.83
CA LEU A 69 7.96 -8.81 8.16
C LEU A 69 8.97 -9.46 9.12
N ALA A 70 8.78 -9.34 10.43
CA ALA A 70 9.69 -9.94 11.42
C ALA A 70 9.81 -11.47 11.30
N ASP A 71 8.79 -12.13 10.75
CA ASP A 71 8.77 -13.58 10.53
C ASP A 71 9.38 -14.02 9.18
N ALA A 72 9.72 -13.07 8.31
CA ALA A 72 10.33 -13.37 7.02
C ALA A 72 11.78 -13.82 7.17
N ARG A 73 12.15 -14.91 6.48
CA ARG A 73 13.49 -15.51 6.53
C ARG A 73 14.45 -14.96 5.50
N ASN A 74 13.94 -14.22 4.52
CA ASN A 74 14.70 -13.63 3.42
C ASN A 74 13.88 -12.53 2.73
N VAL A 75 14.56 -11.73 1.90
CA VAL A 75 13.96 -10.59 1.22
C VAL A 75 12.78 -10.97 0.30
N ILE A 76 12.78 -12.16 -0.30
CA ILE A 76 11.68 -12.61 -1.18
C ILE A 76 10.41 -12.89 -0.36
N GLU A 77 10.55 -13.54 0.80
CA GLU A 77 9.42 -13.76 1.72
C GLU A 77 8.85 -12.44 2.24
N GLU A 78 9.70 -11.45 2.55
CA GLU A 78 9.23 -10.10 2.91
C GLU A 78 8.35 -9.49 1.82
N PHE A 79 8.76 -9.56 0.56
CA PHE A 79 7.97 -9.03 -0.54
C PHE A 79 6.65 -9.78 -0.71
N VAL A 80 6.64 -11.09 -0.54
CA VAL A 80 5.41 -11.90 -0.64
C VAL A 80 4.43 -11.55 0.49
N LEU A 81 4.92 -11.37 1.71
CA LEU A 81 4.09 -10.92 2.84
C LEU A 81 3.47 -9.54 2.60
N LEU A 82 4.22 -8.61 1.99
CA LEU A 82 3.69 -7.31 1.58
C LEU A 82 2.60 -7.42 0.51
N LEU A 83 2.68 -8.42 -0.37
CA LEU A 83 1.68 -8.65 -1.41
C LEU A 83 0.34 -9.13 -0.82
N ASP A 84 0.37 -9.96 0.21
CA ASP A 84 -0.85 -10.46 0.85
C ASP A 84 -1.64 -9.35 1.58
N ASP A 85 -0.93 -8.35 2.10
CA ASP A 85 -1.56 -7.24 2.82
C ASP A 85 -2.06 -6.11 1.90
N TRP A 86 -1.74 -6.19 0.62
CA TRP A 86 -2.01 -5.12 -0.35
C TRP A 86 -3.48 -4.70 -0.40
N GLU A 87 -4.41 -5.64 -0.45
CA GLU A 87 -5.85 -5.33 -0.55
C GLU A 87 -6.35 -4.55 0.66
N SER A 88 -5.97 -4.99 1.87
CA SER A 88 -6.37 -4.31 3.10
C SER A 88 -5.73 -2.93 3.22
N MET A 89 -4.49 -2.79 2.75
CA MET A 89 -3.76 -1.52 2.73
C MET A 89 -4.36 -0.52 1.74
N VAL A 90 -4.72 -0.98 0.54
CA VAL A 90 -5.35 -0.13 -0.48
C VAL A 90 -6.75 0.28 -0.03
N ALA A 91 -7.58 -0.64 0.44
CA ALA A 91 -8.93 -0.35 0.89
C ALA A 91 -8.97 0.68 2.04
N ALA A 92 -8.08 0.55 3.02
CA ALA A 92 -8.00 1.49 4.15
C ALA A 92 -7.54 2.90 3.74
N ASN A 93 -6.80 3.01 2.63
CA ASN A 93 -6.22 4.28 2.18
C ASN A 93 -7.08 5.05 1.17
N LEU A 94 -7.93 4.35 0.39
CA LEU A 94 -8.57 4.93 -0.79
C LEU A 94 -9.37 6.19 -0.49
N ASN A 95 -10.27 6.18 0.48
CA ASN A 95 -11.13 7.32 0.75
C ASN A 95 -10.34 8.53 1.26
N PHE A 96 -9.39 8.31 2.16
CA PHE A 96 -8.58 9.38 2.74
C PHE A 96 -7.66 10.02 1.68
N MET A 97 -7.01 9.21 0.85
CA MET A 97 -6.10 9.71 -0.19
C MET A 97 -6.86 10.33 -1.37
N ASN A 98 -8.00 9.78 -1.77
CA ASN A 98 -8.86 10.37 -2.80
C ASN A 98 -9.40 11.74 -2.40
N ASP A 99 -9.80 11.90 -1.14
CA ASP A 99 -10.22 13.21 -0.61
C ASP A 99 -9.06 14.22 -0.61
N LEU A 100 -7.86 13.79 -0.25
CA LEU A 100 -6.67 14.63 -0.31
C LEU A 100 -6.34 15.06 -1.74
N GLU A 101 -6.35 14.13 -2.68
CA GLU A 101 -6.09 14.43 -4.10
C GLU A 101 -7.10 15.43 -4.65
N ARG A 102 -8.36 15.25 -4.32
CA ARG A 102 -9.47 16.07 -4.83
C ARG A 102 -9.53 17.47 -4.19
N PHE A 103 -9.34 17.56 -2.88
CA PHE A 103 -9.61 18.78 -2.12
C PHE A 103 -8.37 19.51 -1.60
N TYR A 104 -7.23 18.79 -1.55
CA TYR A 104 -5.94 19.30 -1.06
C TYR A 104 -4.79 18.83 -1.95
N PRO A 105 -4.82 19.12 -3.28
CA PRO A 105 -3.87 18.54 -4.24
C PRO A 105 -2.41 18.93 -3.94
N ALA A 106 -2.15 20.10 -3.37
CA ALA A 106 -0.80 20.51 -2.99
C ALA A 106 -0.24 19.63 -1.85
N ILE A 107 -1.06 19.31 -0.84
CA ILE A 107 -0.71 18.42 0.25
C ILE A 107 -0.51 17.00 -0.28
N TYR A 108 -1.45 16.52 -1.11
CA TYR A 108 -1.38 15.19 -1.71
C TYR A 108 -0.10 14.99 -2.51
N ASN A 109 0.24 15.90 -3.42
CA ASN A 109 1.43 15.79 -4.25
C ASN A 109 2.72 15.79 -3.42
N ARG A 110 2.81 16.69 -2.43
CA ARG A 110 3.97 16.75 -1.52
C ARG A 110 4.16 15.44 -0.77
N ILE A 111 3.09 14.88 -0.19
CA ILE A 111 3.15 13.63 0.58
C ILE A 111 3.45 12.45 -0.36
N LYS A 112 2.84 12.41 -1.55
CA LYS A 112 3.13 11.41 -2.58
C LYS A 112 4.60 11.39 -2.96
N ASP A 113 5.22 12.56 -3.15
CA ASP A 113 6.64 12.66 -3.48
C ASP A 113 7.55 12.23 -2.32
N GLU A 114 7.21 12.61 -1.07
CA GLU A 114 7.92 12.15 0.13
C GLU A 114 7.86 10.61 0.22
N ARG A 115 6.66 10.03 0.12
CA ARG A 115 6.45 8.57 0.16
C ARG A 115 7.16 7.81 -0.96
N ASN A 116 7.14 8.36 -2.17
CA ASN A 116 7.83 7.74 -3.31
C ASN A 116 9.34 7.73 -3.12
N ARG A 117 9.93 8.76 -2.52
CA ARG A 117 11.36 8.78 -2.19
C ARG A 117 11.69 7.75 -1.13
N GLU A 118 10.97 7.75 -0.01
CA GLU A 118 11.16 6.78 1.08
C GLU A 118 10.97 5.34 0.61
N GLY A 119 9.95 5.09 -0.22
CA GLY A 119 9.68 3.78 -0.82
C GLY A 119 10.81 3.31 -1.72
N ARG A 120 11.36 4.20 -2.57
CA ARG A 120 12.54 3.88 -3.40
C ARG A 120 13.76 3.53 -2.55
N ASP A 121 14.04 4.31 -1.51
CA ASP A 121 15.21 4.07 -0.66
C ASP A 121 15.07 2.77 0.12
N ARG A 122 13.87 2.44 0.60
CA ARG A 122 13.58 1.16 1.24
C ARG A 122 13.76 0.00 0.26
N LEU A 123 13.19 0.10 -0.94
CA LEU A 123 13.32 -0.94 -1.97
C LEU A 123 14.79 -1.15 -2.37
N LYS A 124 15.56 -0.08 -2.53
CA LYS A 124 17.01 -0.17 -2.81
C LYS A 124 17.77 -0.90 -1.71
N ARG A 125 17.44 -0.65 -0.43
CA ARG A 125 18.04 -1.40 0.69
C ARG A 125 17.71 -2.89 0.59
N LYS A 126 16.44 -3.23 0.36
CA LYS A 126 15.99 -4.63 0.23
C LYS A 126 16.59 -5.35 -0.98
N LEU A 127 16.71 -4.67 -2.11
CA LEU A 127 17.41 -5.22 -3.28
C LEU A 127 18.90 -5.49 -2.98
N ARG A 128 19.56 -4.61 -2.21
CA ARG A 128 20.96 -4.82 -1.79
C ARG A 128 21.09 -6.02 -0.86
N GLU A 129 20.20 -6.16 0.14
CA GLU A 129 20.13 -7.32 1.00
C GLU A 129 19.97 -8.62 0.18
N GLY A 130 19.06 -8.64 -0.81
CA GLY A 130 18.90 -9.80 -1.70
C GLY A 130 20.11 -10.10 -2.58
N ILE A 131 20.90 -9.10 -2.96
CA ILE A 131 22.20 -9.31 -3.63
C ILE A 131 23.20 -9.95 -2.67
N GLU A 132 23.27 -9.48 -1.43
CA GLU A 132 24.16 -10.01 -0.38
C GLU A 132 23.80 -11.46 -0.03
N GLU A 133 22.51 -11.79 0.00
CA GLU A 133 21.98 -13.15 0.17
C GLU A 133 22.22 -14.05 -1.07
N GLY A 134 22.66 -13.47 -2.18
CA GLY A 134 22.89 -14.18 -3.45
C GLY A 134 21.59 -14.55 -4.18
N LEU A 135 20.50 -13.86 -3.90
CA LEU A 135 19.19 -14.06 -4.53
C LEU A 135 19.05 -13.24 -5.81
N PHE A 136 19.71 -12.10 -5.91
CA PHE A 136 19.68 -11.20 -7.06
C PHE A 136 21.07 -11.01 -7.67
N PHE A 137 21.13 -10.65 -8.94
CA PHE A 137 22.38 -10.40 -9.65
C PHE A 137 23.15 -9.20 -9.09
N ARG A 138 24.46 -9.30 -8.94
CA ARG A 138 25.34 -8.24 -8.42
C ARG A 138 25.44 -7.00 -9.30
N GLY A 139 25.21 -7.14 -10.60
CA GLY A 139 25.35 -6.04 -11.59
C GLY A 139 24.09 -5.17 -11.76
N ILE A 140 23.09 -5.28 -10.90
CA ILE A 140 21.84 -4.54 -11.01
C ILE A 140 22.09 -3.06 -10.66
N ASN A 141 21.62 -2.16 -11.52
CA ASN A 141 21.50 -0.75 -11.17
C ASN A 141 20.29 -0.59 -10.22
N LEU A 142 20.57 -0.43 -8.92
CA LEU A 142 19.56 -0.37 -7.87
C LEU A 142 18.61 0.82 -8.03
N ASP A 143 19.09 1.97 -8.53
CA ASP A 143 18.23 3.16 -8.74
C ASP A 143 17.25 2.91 -9.87
N PHE A 144 17.71 2.35 -10.98
CA PHE A 144 16.86 1.98 -12.10
C PHE A 144 15.85 0.87 -11.72
N ALA A 145 16.33 -0.19 -11.06
CA ALA A 145 15.50 -1.32 -10.64
C ALA A 145 14.37 -0.87 -9.70
N ALA A 146 14.68 -0.03 -8.71
CA ALA A 146 13.67 0.50 -7.80
C ALA A 146 12.67 1.43 -8.53
N ALA A 147 13.15 2.28 -9.42
CA ALA A 147 12.29 3.16 -10.21
C ALA A 147 11.37 2.36 -11.15
N ALA A 148 11.91 1.33 -11.82
CA ALA A 148 11.16 0.48 -12.75
C ALA A 148 10.03 -0.28 -12.03
N LEU A 149 10.30 -0.89 -10.88
CA LEU A 149 9.26 -1.60 -10.10
C LEU A 149 8.16 -0.63 -9.63
N ILE A 150 8.53 0.51 -9.06
CA ILE A 150 7.56 1.50 -8.57
C ILE A 150 6.72 2.05 -9.74
N ALA A 151 7.33 2.35 -10.87
CA ALA A 151 6.62 2.81 -12.06
C ALA A 151 5.65 1.74 -12.57
N SER A 152 6.08 0.47 -12.66
CA SER A 152 5.23 -0.64 -13.09
C SER A 152 4.02 -0.83 -12.17
N ILE A 153 4.21 -0.77 -10.85
CA ILE A 153 3.11 -0.83 -9.88
C ILE A 153 2.18 0.38 -10.02
N SER A 154 2.74 1.58 -10.23
CA SER A 154 1.95 2.80 -10.37
C SER A 154 0.98 2.75 -11.56
N THR A 155 1.29 2.00 -12.64
CA THR A 155 0.41 1.85 -13.80
C THR A 155 -0.93 1.20 -13.45
N ILE A 156 -0.98 0.35 -12.42
CA ILE A 156 -2.22 -0.28 -11.95
C ILE A 156 -3.26 0.78 -11.55
N PHE A 157 -2.80 1.89 -10.97
CA PHE A 157 -3.67 2.98 -10.51
C PHE A 157 -3.88 4.08 -11.54
N THR A 158 -2.85 4.37 -12.35
CA THR A 158 -2.88 5.49 -13.29
C THR A 158 -3.45 5.10 -14.66
N MET A 159 -3.45 3.81 -15.00
CA MET A 159 -3.91 3.26 -16.25
C MET A 159 -4.76 1.99 -16.04
N PRO A 160 -5.86 2.04 -15.24
CA PRO A 160 -6.67 0.86 -14.93
C PRO A 160 -7.21 0.19 -16.22
N SER A 161 -7.55 0.97 -17.25
CA SER A 161 -8.02 0.45 -18.54
C SER A 161 -7.03 -0.48 -19.26
N ALA A 162 -5.74 -0.40 -18.95
CA ALA A 162 -4.75 -1.32 -19.50
C ALA A 162 -4.93 -2.76 -18.96
N TYR A 163 -5.57 -2.90 -17.81
CA TYR A 163 -5.80 -4.18 -17.11
C TYR A 163 -7.23 -4.68 -17.25
N ASP A 164 -8.20 -3.81 -17.58
CA ASP A 164 -9.62 -4.19 -17.74
C ASP A 164 -9.81 -5.26 -18.83
N SER A 165 -9.03 -5.18 -19.91
CA SER A 165 -9.11 -6.13 -21.04
C SER A 165 -8.65 -7.54 -20.69
N VAL A 166 -7.83 -7.71 -19.66
CA VAL A 166 -7.30 -9.01 -19.23
C VAL A 166 -8.07 -9.62 -18.07
N HIS A 167 -9.09 -8.93 -17.54
CA HIS A 167 -9.98 -9.39 -16.46
C HIS A 167 -9.22 -9.90 -15.21
N VAL A 168 -8.08 -9.26 -14.91
CA VAL A 168 -7.25 -9.60 -13.74
C VAL A 168 -7.59 -8.67 -12.59
N PRO A 169 -7.94 -9.18 -11.40
CA PRO A 169 -8.11 -8.35 -10.22
C PRO A 169 -6.86 -7.49 -9.95
N MET A 170 -7.06 -6.28 -9.45
CA MET A 170 -5.96 -5.34 -9.17
C MET A 170 -4.89 -5.93 -8.25
N SER A 171 -5.30 -6.70 -7.24
CA SER A 171 -4.41 -7.43 -6.34
C SER A 171 -3.52 -8.43 -7.07
N ASP A 172 -4.10 -9.16 -8.03
CA ASP A 172 -3.36 -10.15 -8.82
C ASP A 172 -2.42 -9.48 -9.82
N ALA A 173 -2.84 -8.38 -10.45
CA ALA A 173 -1.96 -7.58 -11.31
C ALA A 173 -0.71 -7.12 -10.55
N PHE A 174 -0.88 -6.67 -9.30
CA PHE A 174 0.23 -6.29 -8.43
C PHE A 174 1.18 -7.46 -8.15
N LYS A 175 0.63 -8.63 -7.81
CA LYS A 175 1.40 -9.86 -7.57
C LYS A 175 2.17 -10.28 -8.84
N TYR A 176 1.52 -10.27 -10.01
CA TYR A 176 2.16 -10.61 -11.29
C TYR A 176 3.31 -9.67 -11.66
N ILE A 177 3.10 -8.35 -11.58
CA ILE A 177 4.15 -7.36 -11.85
C ILE A 177 5.35 -7.60 -10.95
N THR A 178 5.11 -7.78 -9.65
CA THR A 178 6.17 -7.99 -8.66
C THR A 178 6.92 -9.29 -8.91
N MET A 179 6.20 -10.37 -9.19
CA MET A 179 6.82 -11.67 -9.53
C MET A 179 7.68 -11.59 -10.78
N CYS A 180 7.16 -11.02 -11.89
CA CYS A 180 7.90 -10.87 -13.14
C CYS A 180 9.17 -10.03 -12.93
N PHE A 181 9.05 -8.93 -12.18
CA PHE A 181 10.20 -8.09 -11.87
C PHE A 181 11.29 -8.86 -11.11
N PHE A 182 10.93 -9.53 -10.01
CA PHE A 182 11.91 -10.25 -9.21
C PHE A 182 12.53 -11.43 -9.94
N ARG A 183 11.76 -12.16 -10.74
CA ARG A 183 12.33 -13.22 -11.60
C ARG A 183 13.33 -12.67 -12.61
N GLY A 184 13.08 -11.48 -13.16
CA GLY A 184 13.97 -10.83 -14.13
C GLY A 184 15.33 -10.41 -13.56
N ILE A 185 15.44 -10.23 -12.25
CA ILE A 185 16.68 -9.84 -11.57
C ILE A 185 17.27 -10.95 -10.68
N ALA A 186 16.63 -12.12 -10.62
CA ALA A 186 17.02 -13.19 -9.71
C ALA A 186 18.10 -14.10 -10.31
N THR A 187 18.99 -14.55 -9.44
CA THR A 187 19.90 -15.68 -9.73
C THR A 187 19.10 -17.00 -9.76
N ASP A 188 19.73 -18.12 -10.19
CA ASP A 188 19.10 -19.43 -10.12
C ASP A 188 18.63 -19.81 -8.69
N LYS A 189 19.38 -19.37 -7.66
CA LYS A 189 18.98 -19.53 -6.26
C LYS A 189 17.70 -18.72 -5.97
N GLY A 190 17.66 -17.48 -6.42
CA GLY A 190 16.52 -16.60 -6.26
C GLY A 190 15.29 -17.11 -7.01
N ILE A 191 15.43 -17.57 -8.25
CA ILE A 191 14.34 -18.14 -9.05
C ILE A 191 13.71 -19.34 -8.34
N ARG A 192 14.51 -20.28 -7.86
CA ARG A 192 13.98 -21.45 -7.12
C ARG A 192 13.17 -21.05 -5.89
N LEU A 193 13.66 -20.03 -5.16
CA LEU A 193 12.97 -19.53 -3.96
C LEU A 193 11.68 -18.80 -4.33
N ILE A 194 11.69 -17.93 -5.34
CA ILE A 194 10.49 -17.24 -5.86
C ILE A 194 9.46 -18.30 -6.28
N ASP A 195 9.84 -19.30 -7.06
CA ASP A 195 8.92 -20.34 -7.54
C ASP A 195 8.32 -21.17 -6.41
N SER A 196 9.09 -21.45 -5.35
CA SER A 196 8.59 -22.14 -4.16
C SER A 196 7.55 -21.29 -3.42
N VAL A 197 7.91 -20.07 -3.07
CA VAL A 197 7.06 -19.20 -2.24
C VAL A 197 5.80 -18.75 -2.99
N PHE A 198 5.95 -18.33 -4.26
CA PHE A 198 4.80 -17.88 -5.05
C PHE A 198 3.87 -19.04 -5.45
N ARG A 199 4.39 -20.24 -5.74
CA ARG A 199 3.56 -21.39 -6.09
C ARG A 199 2.64 -21.78 -4.95
N GLU A 200 3.14 -21.83 -3.72
CA GLU A 200 2.33 -22.16 -2.55
C GLU A 200 1.19 -21.14 -2.36
N ARG A 201 1.48 -19.85 -2.49
CA ARG A 201 0.50 -18.79 -2.25
C ARG A 201 -0.43 -18.53 -3.44
N PHE A 202 0.07 -18.60 -4.68
CA PHE A 202 -0.76 -18.45 -5.88
C PHE A 202 -1.66 -19.65 -6.14
N ALA A 203 -1.24 -20.88 -5.84
CA ALA A 203 -2.10 -22.05 -5.95
C ALA A 203 -3.32 -21.94 -5.03
N MET A 204 -3.16 -21.40 -3.84
CA MET A 204 -4.27 -21.12 -2.92
C MET A 204 -5.20 -20.02 -3.43
N THR A 205 -4.68 -18.96 -4.03
CA THR A 205 -5.48 -17.85 -4.58
C THR A 205 -6.22 -18.26 -5.86
N MET A 206 -5.58 -19.01 -6.76
CA MET A 206 -6.20 -19.45 -8.01
C MET A 206 -7.33 -20.48 -7.80
N THR A 207 -7.22 -21.34 -6.80
CA THR A 207 -8.32 -22.27 -6.46
C THR A 207 -9.54 -21.55 -5.91
N ALA A 208 -9.36 -20.54 -5.08
CA ALA A 208 -10.45 -19.73 -4.55
C ALA A 208 -11.19 -18.94 -5.66
N SER A 209 -10.45 -18.37 -6.64
CA SER A 209 -11.04 -17.63 -7.75
C SER A 209 -11.76 -18.51 -8.77
N SER A 210 -11.31 -19.76 -8.98
CA SER A 210 -11.96 -20.69 -9.93
C SER A 210 -13.32 -21.20 -9.43
N GLU A 211 -13.54 -21.23 -8.11
CA GLU A 211 -14.83 -21.61 -7.53
C GLU A 211 -15.84 -20.46 -7.57
N ALA A 212 -15.40 -19.21 -7.51
CA ALA A 212 -16.27 -18.03 -7.61
C ALA A 212 -16.80 -17.76 -9.04
N GLY A 213 -16.17 -18.34 -10.06
CA GLY A 213 -16.44 -18.05 -11.49
C GLY A 213 -17.28 -19.09 -12.24
N LYS A 214 -17.87 -20.10 -11.60
CA LYS A 214 -18.79 -21.02 -12.29
C LYS A 214 -20.16 -20.36 -12.43
N PRO A 215 -20.61 -19.98 -13.66
CA PRO A 215 -21.98 -19.55 -13.84
C PRO A 215 -22.90 -20.72 -13.51
N SER A 216 -23.88 -20.48 -12.64
CA SER A 216 -24.97 -21.41 -12.38
C SER A 216 -25.61 -21.81 -13.72
N ALA A 217 -25.64 -23.09 -14.01
CA ALA A 217 -26.31 -23.62 -15.19
C ALA A 217 -27.79 -23.16 -15.19
N PRO A 218 -28.36 -22.74 -16.33
CA PRO A 218 -29.76 -22.36 -16.40
C PRO A 218 -30.62 -23.62 -16.08
N ASP A 219 -31.49 -23.48 -15.11
CA ASP A 219 -32.52 -24.45 -14.77
C ASP A 219 -33.39 -24.74 -16.03
N ARG A 220 -33.23 -25.95 -16.59
CA ARG A 220 -34.12 -26.48 -17.64
C ARG A 220 -35.20 -27.32 -17.02
N SER A 221 -36.08 -26.70 -16.24
CA SER A 221 -37.36 -27.33 -15.86
C SER A 221 -38.51 -26.40 -16.29
N GLY A 222 -38.88 -26.55 -17.54
CA GLY A 222 -40.05 -25.91 -18.12
C GLY A 222 -40.63 -26.84 -19.18
N ARG A 223 -41.45 -27.82 -18.75
CA ARG A 223 -42.61 -28.37 -19.42
C ARG A 223 -43.62 -28.80 -18.39
#